data_ed565acab1a5bdceeb59359d9a3ae616
#
_entry.id   ed565acab1a5bdceeb59359d9a3ae616
#
_cell.length_a   1.000
_cell.length_b   1.000
_cell.length_c   1.000
_cell.angle_alpha   90.00
_cell.angle_beta   90.00
_cell.angle_gamma   90.00
#
_symmetry.space_group_name_H-M   'P 1'
#
loop_
_entity.id
_entity.type
_entity.pdbx_description
1 polymer ?
#
loop_
_entity_poly.entity_id
_entity_poly.type
_entity_poly.pdbx_seq_one_letter_code
_entity_poly.pdbx_strand_id
1 'polypeptide(L)'
;MPSFFSSPSRRADVLGLLFVILSFLVAFWLYPRLPYHVPVHWNLNGRVNGTMAKPWGVFFTPLLALALWVVFLVLPAISPKGFRMDNFRSVYDILRLAVLGFLFLITSIALLSGAGYPLPIPLIVNTLSGVFLIVLGNFLPKTRKNFFVGVRTPWTLANDEVWLKTHRLAGWVFVLGGLALVVEGLAGASEIAWLFPVTLAPIVLVPILWSYVLYRRIAQ
;
A
#
# COMPACT_ATOMS: atom_id res chain seq x y z
N MET A 1 3.70 -30.66 19.62
CA MET A 1 3.49 -29.20 19.68
C MET A 1 3.74 -28.63 18.29
N PRO A 2 2.83 -27.89 17.65
CA PRO A 2 3.13 -27.22 16.40
C PRO A 2 4.27 -26.22 16.64
N SER A 3 5.29 -26.21 15.79
CA SER A 3 6.42 -25.31 15.94
C SER A 3 5.96 -23.85 15.89
N PHE A 4 6.62 -22.95 16.60
CA PHE A 4 6.29 -21.51 16.67
C PHE A 4 6.11 -20.90 15.27
N PHE A 5 6.82 -21.41 14.26
CA PHE A 5 6.76 -20.95 12.86
C PHE A 5 5.68 -21.62 11.99
N SER A 6 4.85 -22.51 12.53
CA SER A 6 3.92 -23.31 11.72
C SER A 6 2.57 -22.63 11.44
N SER A 7 2.21 -21.54 12.13
CA SER A 7 0.99 -20.80 11.80
C SER A 7 1.23 -19.80 10.68
N PRO A 8 0.34 -19.68 9.65
CA PRO A 8 0.49 -18.71 8.57
C PRO A 8 0.74 -17.28 9.08
N SER A 9 0.02 -16.85 10.11
CA SER A 9 0.16 -15.51 10.69
C SER A 9 1.54 -15.23 11.29
N ARG A 10 2.18 -16.21 11.94
CA ARG A 10 3.54 -16.05 12.47
C ARG A 10 4.58 -15.89 11.37
N ARG A 11 4.42 -16.60 10.25
CA ARG A 11 5.27 -16.39 9.08
C ARG A 11 5.13 -14.98 8.53
N ALA A 12 3.91 -14.47 8.45
CA ALA A 12 3.66 -13.11 7.99
C ALA A 12 4.21 -12.06 8.99
N ASP A 13 4.16 -12.31 10.31
CA ASP A 13 4.77 -11.45 11.32
C ASP A 13 6.29 -11.36 11.14
N VAL A 14 6.94 -12.51 10.95
CA VAL A 14 8.40 -12.59 10.73
C VAL A 14 8.81 -11.94 9.41
N LEU A 15 8.07 -12.20 8.31
CA LEU A 15 8.34 -11.58 7.01
C LEU A 15 8.13 -10.07 7.05
N GLY A 16 7.08 -9.61 7.74
CA GLY A 16 6.84 -8.17 7.94
C GLY A 16 7.98 -7.50 8.71
N LEU A 17 8.44 -8.13 9.80
CA LEU A 17 9.60 -7.64 10.56
C LEU A 17 10.88 -7.64 9.71
N LEU A 18 11.05 -8.65 8.83
CA LEU A 18 12.18 -8.69 7.91
C LEU A 18 12.18 -7.49 6.96
N PHE A 19 11.04 -7.10 6.38
CA PHE A 19 10.95 -5.88 5.56
C PHE A 19 11.33 -4.62 6.35
N VAL A 20 10.90 -4.52 7.61
CA VAL A 20 11.28 -3.40 8.49
C VAL A 20 12.78 -3.38 8.73
N ILE A 21 13.37 -4.51 9.11
CA ILE A 21 14.81 -4.63 9.36
C ILE A 21 15.60 -4.27 8.10
N LEU A 22 15.22 -4.80 6.94
CA LEU A 22 15.87 -4.51 5.66
C LEU A 22 15.78 -3.02 5.31
N SER A 23 14.63 -2.36 5.60
CA SER A 23 14.50 -0.90 5.41
C SER A 23 15.52 -0.11 6.24
N PHE A 24 15.71 -0.50 7.51
CA PHE A 24 16.73 0.12 8.35
C PHE A 24 18.15 -0.21 7.89
N LEU A 25 18.42 -1.44 7.47
CA LEU A 25 19.75 -1.82 6.96
C LEU A 25 20.12 -1.00 5.72
N VAL A 26 19.20 -0.84 4.77
CA VAL A 26 19.41 0.01 3.58
C VAL A 26 19.63 1.47 4.00
N ALA A 27 18.82 1.96 4.94
CA ALA A 27 18.95 3.33 5.46
C ALA A 27 20.34 3.58 6.09
N PHE A 28 20.80 2.70 6.99
CA PHE A 28 22.12 2.82 7.60
C PHE A 28 23.26 2.66 6.60
N TRP A 29 23.15 1.72 5.68
CA TRP A 29 24.18 1.48 4.66
C TRP A 29 24.36 2.68 3.72
N LEU A 30 23.26 3.34 3.32
CA LEU A 30 23.33 4.50 2.43
C LEU A 30 23.54 5.81 3.17
N TYR A 31 23.31 5.87 4.50
CA TYR A 31 23.39 7.09 5.29
C TYR A 31 24.67 7.91 5.03
N PRO A 32 25.91 7.35 5.00
CA PRO A 32 27.12 8.14 4.75
C PRO A 32 27.17 8.77 3.36
N ARG A 33 26.50 8.15 2.37
CA ARG A 33 26.52 8.57 0.95
C ARG A 33 25.46 9.60 0.60
N LEU A 34 24.49 9.82 1.49
CA LEU A 34 23.38 10.73 1.24
C LEU A 34 23.76 12.19 1.51
N PRO A 35 23.22 13.16 0.73
CA PRO A 35 23.39 14.59 0.98
C PRO A 35 22.67 15.04 2.24
N TYR A 36 22.97 16.26 2.73
CA TYR A 36 22.27 16.83 3.89
C TYR A 36 20.76 17.01 3.65
N HIS A 37 20.38 17.41 2.44
CA HIS A 37 18.99 17.44 1.97
C HIS A 37 18.71 16.20 1.10
N VAL A 38 18.06 15.20 1.70
CA VAL A 38 17.73 13.93 1.04
C VAL A 38 16.48 14.13 0.18
N PRO A 39 16.48 13.73 -1.10
CA PRO A 39 15.30 13.70 -1.93
C PRO A 39 14.22 12.78 -1.35
N VAL A 40 13.00 13.30 -1.19
CA VAL A 40 11.85 12.54 -0.67
C VAL A 40 10.62 12.62 -1.57
N HIS A 41 10.65 13.49 -2.57
CA HIS A 41 9.57 13.65 -3.54
C HIS A 41 10.11 14.01 -4.91
N TRP A 42 9.53 13.42 -5.95
CA TRP A 42 9.82 13.68 -7.36
C TRP A 42 8.53 14.08 -8.08
N ASN A 43 8.64 15.01 -9.00
CA ASN A 43 7.53 15.32 -9.90
C ASN A 43 7.32 14.19 -10.91
N LEU A 44 6.27 14.32 -11.72
CA LEU A 44 5.89 13.34 -12.73
C LEU A 44 6.99 13.09 -13.80
N ASN A 45 7.91 14.05 -13.97
CA ASN A 45 9.07 13.93 -14.88
C ASN A 45 10.30 13.33 -14.20
N GLY A 46 10.18 12.82 -12.97
CA GLY A 46 11.28 12.24 -12.20
C GLY A 46 12.29 13.25 -11.65
N ARG A 47 12.01 14.56 -11.72
CA ARG A 47 12.86 15.59 -11.12
C ARG A 47 12.52 15.76 -9.65
N VAL A 48 13.55 15.82 -8.80
CA VAL A 48 13.39 16.10 -7.37
C VAL A 48 12.73 17.47 -7.20
N ASN A 49 11.62 17.51 -6.49
CA ASN A 49 10.90 18.74 -6.12
C ASN A 49 10.53 18.81 -4.64
N GLY A 50 10.99 17.85 -3.84
CA GLY A 50 10.89 17.87 -2.38
C GLY A 50 12.09 17.20 -1.73
N THR A 51 12.65 17.85 -0.70
CA THR A 51 13.78 17.32 0.08
C THR A 51 13.48 17.43 1.57
N MET A 52 14.15 16.63 2.37
CA MET A 52 14.05 16.63 3.82
C MET A 52 15.44 16.57 4.44
N ALA A 53 15.62 17.16 5.62
CA ALA A 53 16.87 17.06 6.37
C ALA A 53 17.26 15.59 6.58
N LYS A 54 18.54 15.28 6.43
CA LYS A 54 19.08 13.92 6.33
C LYS A 54 18.52 12.91 7.36
N PRO A 55 18.49 13.17 8.68
CA PRO A 55 17.96 12.19 9.63
C PRO A 55 16.53 11.81 9.31
N TRP A 56 15.67 12.79 9.06
CA TRP A 56 14.25 12.58 8.76
C TRP A 56 14.03 11.98 7.36
N GLY A 57 14.72 12.50 6.35
CA GLY A 57 14.62 12.00 4.98
C GLY A 57 15.05 10.53 4.83
N VAL A 58 15.94 10.05 5.73
CA VAL A 58 16.41 8.65 5.72
C VAL A 58 15.55 7.73 6.56
N PHE A 59 15.17 8.14 7.77
CA PHE A 59 14.55 7.24 8.74
C PHE A 59 13.03 7.36 8.83
N PHE A 60 12.41 8.38 8.24
CA PHE A 60 10.95 8.55 8.31
C PHE A 60 10.19 7.31 7.81
N THR A 61 10.52 6.83 6.62
CA THR A 61 9.79 5.68 6.04
C THR A 61 10.09 4.35 6.75
N PRO A 62 11.35 4.02 7.14
CA PRO A 62 11.61 2.88 8.02
C PRO A 62 10.87 2.92 9.35
N LEU A 63 10.80 4.10 9.99
CA LEU A 63 10.03 4.29 11.24
C LEU A 63 8.53 4.13 11.01
N LEU A 64 8.00 4.66 9.90
CA LEU A 64 6.61 4.45 9.50
C LEU A 64 6.32 2.96 9.27
N ALA A 65 7.22 2.24 8.59
CA ALA A 65 7.08 0.80 8.38
C ALA A 65 7.07 0.02 9.71
N LEU A 66 7.93 0.39 10.65
CA LEU A 66 7.95 -0.18 12.00
C LEU A 66 6.62 0.09 12.74
N ALA A 67 6.16 1.33 12.72
CA ALA A 67 4.90 1.71 13.36
C ALA A 67 3.71 0.94 12.76
N LEU A 68 3.65 0.84 11.44
CA LEU A 68 2.61 0.07 10.76
C LEU A 68 2.71 -1.43 11.04
N TRP A 69 3.91 -2.00 11.11
CA TRP A 69 4.09 -3.40 11.50
C TRP A 69 3.52 -3.66 12.91
N VAL A 70 3.83 -2.80 13.88
CA VAL A 70 3.26 -2.88 15.25
C VAL A 70 1.73 -2.76 15.21
N VAL A 71 1.20 -1.76 14.49
CA VAL A 71 -0.25 -1.58 14.32
C VAL A 71 -0.87 -2.85 13.75
N PHE A 72 -0.31 -3.42 12.70
CA PHE A 72 -0.82 -4.66 12.09
C PHE A 72 -0.81 -5.87 13.02
N LEU A 73 0.09 -5.94 14.00
CA LEU A 73 0.07 -6.97 15.05
C LEU A 73 -1.09 -6.76 16.03
N VAL A 74 -1.41 -5.50 16.35
CA VAL A 74 -2.40 -5.15 17.37
C VAL A 74 -3.83 -5.19 16.83
N LEU A 75 -4.06 -4.77 15.57
CA LEU A 75 -5.41 -4.65 14.98
C LEU A 75 -6.31 -5.89 15.15
N PRO A 76 -5.84 -7.14 14.95
CA PRO A 76 -6.69 -8.30 15.16
C PRO A 76 -7.13 -8.50 16.61
N ALA A 77 -6.29 -8.10 17.57
CA ALA A 77 -6.58 -8.25 19.01
C ALA A 77 -7.63 -7.24 19.50
N ILE A 78 -7.63 -6.03 18.95
CA ILE A 78 -8.58 -4.95 19.31
C ILE A 78 -9.85 -4.96 18.47
N SER A 79 -9.97 -5.90 17.52
CA SER A 79 -11.13 -5.98 16.61
C SER A 79 -12.40 -6.32 17.40
N PRO A 80 -13.49 -5.50 17.29
CA PRO A 80 -14.72 -5.75 18.01
C PRO A 80 -15.38 -7.09 17.64
N LYS A 81 -16.16 -7.65 18.57
CA LYS A 81 -16.98 -8.84 18.31
C LYS A 81 -17.90 -8.58 17.11
N GLY A 82 -17.98 -9.52 16.18
CA GLY A 82 -18.74 -9.39 14.92
C GLY A 82 -17.93 -8.82 13.75
N PHE A 83 -16.77 -8.21 13.99
CA PHE A 83 -15.89 -7.64 12.94
C PHE A 83 -14.50 -8.28 12.95
N ARG A 84 -14.40 -9.51 13.46
CA ARG A 84 -13.12 -10.22 13.64
C ARG A 84 -12.45 -10.53 12.30
N MET A 85 -11.14 -10.37 12.28
CA MET A 85 -10.32 -10.61 11.08
C MET A 85 -9.99 -12.09 10.86
N ASP A 86 -10.33 -12.98 11.80
CA ASP A 86 -10.05 -14.42 11.71
C ASP A 86 -10.65 -15.06 10.45
N ASN A 87 -11.83 -14.57 10.01
CA ASN A 87 -12.54 -15.08 8.83
C ASN A 87 -11.83 -14.79 7.48
N PHE A 88 -10.84 -13.89 7.46
CA PHE A 88 -10.06 -13.57 6.28
C PHE A 88 -8.57 -13.35 6.64
N ARG A 89 -8.08 -14.07 7.64
CA ARG A 89 -6.73 -13.88 8.20
C ARG A 89 -5.62 -13.96 7.16
N SER A 90 -5.68 -14.95 6.26
CA SER A 90 -4.70 -15.10 5.17
C SER A 90 -4.70 -13.90 4.21
N VAL A 91 -5.88 -13.35 3.92
CA VAL A 91 -6.02 -12.15 3.09
C VAL A 91 -5.43 -10.94 3.80
N TYR A 92 -5.72 -10.78 5.09
CA TYR A 92 -5.12 -9.73 5.93
C TYR A 92 -3.60 -9.83 5.96
N ASP A 93 -3.05 -11.04 6.10
CA ASP A 93 -1.61 -11.28 6.10
C ASP A 93 -0.95 -10.87 4.77
N ILE A 94 -1.60 -11.17 3.63
CA ILE A 94 -1.12 -10.75 2.32
C ILE A 94 -1.17 -9.22 2.17
N LEU A 95 -2.27 -8.57 2.58
CA LEU A 95 -2.43 -7.12 2.45
C LEU A 95 -1.39 -6.35 3.29
N ARG A 96 -1.16 -6.76 4.55
CA ARG A 96 -0.14 -6.11 5.39
C ARG A 96 1.28 -6.33 4.89
N LEU A 97 1.59 -7.52 4.36
CA LEU A 97 2.88 -7.79 3.74
C LEU A 97 3.08 -6.99 2.45
N ALA A 98 2.04 -6.83 1.63
CA ALA A 98 2.08 -5.98 0.45
C ALA A 98 2.40 -4.52 0.82
N VAL A 99 1.79 -3.98 1.88
CA VAL A 99 2.08 -2.63 2.37
C VAL A 99 3.53 -2.50 2.85
N LEU A 100 4.00 -3.42 3.70
CA LEU A 100 5.36 -3.36 4.24
C LEU A 100 6.43 -3.58 3.16
N GLY A 101 6.19 -4.51 2.24
CA GLY A 101 7.06 -4.75 1.08
C GLY A 101 7.11 -3.54 0.14
N PHE A 102 5.97 -2.90 -0.12
CA PHE A 102 5.91 -1.68 -0.91
C PHE A 102 6.72 -0.54 -0.26
N LEU A 103 6.54 -0.32 1.06
CA LEU A 103 7.31 0.69 1.79
C LEU A 103 8.82 0.40 1.78
N PHE A 104 9.22 -0.85 1.94
CA PHE A 104 10.63 -1.26 1.82
C PHE A 104 11.21 -0.93 0.45
N LEU A 105 10.49 -1.26 -0.63
CA LEU A 105 10.95 -1.01 -2.00
C LEU A 105 11.01 0.48 -2.31
N ILE A 106 9.98 1.24 -1.97
CA ILE A 106 9.96 2.70 -2.16
C ILE A 106 11.10 3.38 -1.37
N THR A 107 11.31 2.98 -0.12
CA THR A 107 12.43 3.49 0.69
C THR A 107 13.76 3.22 0.01
N SER A 108 13.98 1.98 -0.44
CA SER A 108 15.23 1.58 -1.07
C SER A 108 15.51 2.38 -2.35
N ILE A 109 14.49 2.56 -3.20
CA ILE A 109 14.58 3.33 -4.44
C ILE A 109 14.87 4.80 -4.15
N ALA A 110 14.16 5.40 -3.19
CA ALA A 110 14.34 6.80 -2.81
C ALA A 110 15.76 7.06 -2.28
N LEU A 111 16.26 6.20 -1.39
CA LEU A 111 17.59 6.35 -0.82
C LEU A 111 18.72 6.07 -1.83
N LEU A 112 18.55 5.08 -2.71
CA LEU A 112 19.48 4.83 -3.80
C LEU A 112 19.56 6.02 -4.76
N SER A 113 18.41 6.56 -5.18
CA SER A 113 18.37 7.77 -6.01
C SER A 113 19.02 8.96 -5.30
N GLY A 114 18.74 9.16 -4.00
CA GLY A 114 19.36 10.20 -3.20
C GLY A 114 20.87 10.05 -3.03
N ALA A 115 21.38 8.81 -3.06
CA ALA A 115 22.81 8.51 -3.03
C ALA A 115 23.50 8.65 -4.42
N GLY A 116 22.78 9.09 -5.46
CA GLY A 116 23.31 9.38 -6.77
C GLY A 116 23.27 8.21 -7.76
N TYR A 117 22.60 7.10 -7.45
CA TYR A 117 22.42 6.03 -8.42
C TYR A 117 21.43 6.47 -9.51
N PRO A 118 21.76 6.31 -10.81
CA PRO A 118 20.93 6.76 -11.93
C PRO A 118 19.73 5.81 -12.13
N LEU A 119 18.66 6.07 -11.40
CA LEU A 119 17.44 5.27 -11.47
C LEU A 119 16.36 5.97 -12.30
N PRO A 120 15.66 5.27 -13.22
CA PRO A 120 14.51 5.81 -13.93
C PRO A 120 13.30 5.86 -12.98
N ILE A 121 13.25 6.88 -12.12
CA ILE A 121 12.27 7.00 -11.02
C ILE A 121 10.82 6.87 -11.51
N PRO A 122 10.36 7.56 -12.58
CA PRO A 122 8.98 7.43 -13.04
C PRO A 122 8.62 5.99 -13.45
N LEU A 123 9.50 5.33 -14.19
CA LEU A 123 9.31 3.91 -14.56
C LEU A 123 9.14 3.03 -13.32
N ILE A 124 10.07 3.12 -12.38
CA ILE A 124 10.11 2.23 -11.23
C ILE A 124 8.92 2.49 -10.29
N VAL A 125 8.67 3.76 -9.96
CA VAL A 125 7.62 4.14 -9.01
C VAL A 125 6.23 3.85 -9.57
N ASN A 126 5.96 4.17 -10.84
CA ASN A 126 4.66 3.89 -11.47
C ASN A 126 4.42 2.38 -11.58
N THR A 127 5.41 1.63 -12.06
CA THR A 127 5.31 0.16 -12.18
C THR A 127 5.09 -0.48 -10.80
N LEU A 128 5.88 -0.09 -9.80
CA LEU A 128 5.76 -0.63 -8.44
C LEU A 128 4.40 -0.27 -7.81
N SER A 129 3.94 0.98 -7.97
CA SER A 129 2.63 1.42 -7.49
C SER A 129 1.50 0.67 -8.21
N GLY A 130 1.63 0.45 -9.51
CA GLY A 130 0.68 -0.33 -10.29
C GLY A 130 0.59 -1.78 -9.83
N VAL A 131 1.72 -2.45 -9.63
CA VAL A 131 1.77 -3.83 -9.09
C VAL A 131 1.16 -3.87 -7.68
N PHE A 132 1.47 -2.90 -6.83
CA PHE A 132 0.88 -2.80 -5.49
C PHE A 132 -0.66 -2.69 -5.56
N LEU A 133 -1.20 -1.82 -6.42
CA LEU A 133 -2.65 -1.69 -6.62
C LEU A 133 -3.28 -2.98 -7.15
N ILE A 134 -2.63 -3.69 -8.10
CA ILE A 134 -3.10 -4.99 -8.60
C ILE A 134 -3.18 -6.00 -7.46
N VAL A 135 -2.16 -6.07 -6.61
CA VAL A 135 -2.19 -6.95 -5.43
C VAL A 135 -3.35 -6.58 -4.51
N LEU A 136 -3.50 -5.30 -4.14
CA LEU A 136 -4.62 -4.87 -3.31
C LEU A 136 -5.97 -5.22 -3.96
N GLY A 137 -6.14 -4.92 -5.25
CA GLY A 137 -7.37 -5.18 -6.01
C GLY A 137 -7.77 -6.66 -6.04
N ASN A 138 -6.81 -7.57 -6.15
CA ASN A 138 -7.06 -9.01 -6.13
C ASN A 138 -7.51 -9.55 -4.75
N PHE A 139 -7.12 -8.88 -3.68
CA PHE A 139 -7.41 -9.34 -2.32
C PHE A 139 -8.52 -8.56 -1.61
N LEU A 140 -8.79 -7.32 -1.99
CA LEU A 140 -9.88 -6.52 -1.42
C LEU A 140 -11.24 -7.22 -1.46
N PRO A 141 -11.70 -7.86 -2.56
CA PRO A 141 -12.98 -8.55 -2.62
C PRO A 141 -13.09 -9.75 -1.67
N LYS A 142 -11.97 -10.26 -1.19
CA LYS A 142 -11.89 -11.42 -0.29
C LYS A 142 -11.95 -11.01 1.19
N THR A 143 -11.97 -9.71 1.48
CA THR A 143 -12.13 -9.20 2.84
C THR A 143 -13.55 -9.39 3.33
N ARG A 144 -13.72 -9.57 4.62
CA ARG A 144 -15.03 -9.55 5.29
C ARG A 144 -15.21 -8.24 6.03
N LYS A 145 -16.43 -7.88 6.34
CA LYS A 145 -16.76 -6.64 7.03
C LYS A 145 -15.94 -6.49 8.31
N ASN A 146 -15.19 -5.40 8.41
CA ASN A 146 -14.31 -5.08 9.51
C ASN A 146 -14.07 -3.56 9.57
N PHE A 147 -13.48 -3.07 10.69
CA PHE A 147 -13.24 -1.65 10.89
C PHE A 147 -11.89 -1.14 10.37
N PHE A 148 -10.99 -2.00 9.91
CA PHE A 148 -9.60 -1.62 9.71
C PHE A 148 -9.13 -1.67 8.25
N VAL A 149 -9.63 -2.61 7.45
CA VAL A 149 -9.14 -2.88 6.10
C VAL A 149 -10.27 -2.84 5.09
N GLY A 150 -10.09 -2.10 4.00
CA GLY A 150 -11.04 -2.00 2.89
C GLY A 150 -11.71 -0.64 2.74
N VAL A 151 -12.74 -0.58 1.90
CA VAL A 151 -13.59 0.61 1.67
C VAL A 151 -14.61 0.71 2.80
N ARG A 152 -14.30 1.52 3.81
CA ARG A 152 -15.08 1.64 5.05
C ARG A 152 -15.88 2.93 5.05
N THR A 153 -17.00 2.89 4.38
CA THR A 153 -18.03 3.94 4.43
C THR A 153 -19.11 3.58 5.46
N PRO A 154 -19.91 4.52 5.94
CA PRO A 154 -21.07 4.19 6.79
C PRO A 154 -21.96 3.11 6.15
N TRP A 155 -22.09 3.13 4.84
CA TRP A 155 -22.94 2.25 4.07
C TRP A 155 -22.39 0.81 3.97
N THR A 156 -21.08 0.66 3.75
CA THR A 156 -20.45 -0.67 3.73
C THR A 156 -20.43 -1.30 5.12
N LEU A 157 -20.26 -0.50 6.17
CA LEU A 157 -20.28 -1.01 7.55
C LEU A 157 -21.70 -1.36 8.01
N ALA A 158 -22.74 -0.70 7.48
CA ALA A 158 -24.12 -0.95 7.85
C ALA A 158 -24.69 -2.25 7.22
N ASN A 159 -24.18 -2.69 6.04
CA ASN A 159 -24.78 -3.78 5.29
C ASN A 159 -23.73 -4.68 4.63
N ASP A 160 -23.84 -6.01 4.84
CA ASP A 160 -22.88 -7.00 4.33
C ASP A 160 -22.93 -7.14 2.80
N GLU A 161 -24.10 -6.98 2.19
CA GLU A 161 -24.23 -7.04 0.74
C GLU A 161 -23.60 -5.82 0.07
N VAL A 162 -23.79 -4.63 0.67
CA VAL A 162 -23.10 -3.41 0.24
C VAL A 162 -21.60 -3.57 0.37
N TRP A 163 -21.11 -4.16 1.47
CA TRP A 163 -19.69 -4.48 1.64
C TRP A 163 -19.17 -5.33 0.50
N LEU A 164 -19.79 -6.48 0.25
CA LEU A 164 -19.33 -7.44 -0.76
C LEU A 164 -19.33 -6.85 -2.17
N LYS A 165 -20.43 -6.20 -2.58
CA LYS A 165 -20.57 -5.63 -3.92
C LYS A 165 -19.61 -4.44 -4.12
N THR A 166 -19.42 -3.59 -3.09
CA THR A 166 -18.47 -2.48 -3.15
C THR A 166 -17.04 -2.97 -3.28
N HIS A 167 -16.63 -3.95 -2.49
CA HIS A 167 -15.28 -4.48 -2.55
C HIS A 167 -14.99 -5.26 -3.84
N ARG A 168 -16.01 -5.90 -4.44
CA ARG A 168 -15.88 -6.51 -5.77
C ARG A 168 -15.61 -5.46 -6.85
N LEU A 169 -16.36 -4.36 -6.85
CA LEU A 169 -16.12 -3.24 -7.78
C LEU A 169 -14.76 -2.60 -7.52
N ALA A 170 -14.44 -2.29 -6.25
CA ALA A 170 -13.15 -1.74 -5.86
C ALA A 170 -12.00 -2.61 -6.35
N GLY A 171 -12.11 -3.94 -6.24
CA GLY A 171 -11.11 -4.87 -6.75
C GLY A 171 -10.82 -4.66 -8.24
N TRP A 172 -11.85 -4.56 -9.08
CA TRP A 172 -11.68 -4.28 -10.51
C TRP A 172 -11.07 -2.90 -10.78
N VAL A 173 -11.55 -1.86 -10.10
CA VAL A 173 -11.04 -0.49 -10.25
C VAL A 173 -9.56 -0.41 -9.87
N PHE A 174 -9.16 -1.08 -8.79
CA PHE A 174 -7.75 -1.15 -8.36
C PHE A 174 -6.88 -1.92 -9.36
N VAL A 175 -7.35 -3.05 -9.88
CA VAL A 175 -6.59 -3.84 -10.87
C VAL A 175 -6.42 -3.06 -12.18
N LEU A 176 -7.50 -2.47 -12.70
CA LEU A 176 -7.45 -1.70 -13.95
C LEU A 176 -6.59 -0.45 -13.79
N GLY A 177 -6.74 0.28 -12.67
CA GLY A 177 -5.88 1.42 -12.35
C GLY A 177 -4.42 1.02 -12.18
N GLY A 178 -4.16 -0.12 -11.53
CA GLY A 178 -2.82 -0.66 -11.39
C GLY A 178 -2.18 -1.05 -12.73
N LEU A 179 -2.95 -1.67 -13.64
CA LEU A 179 -2.49 -1.96 -15.00
C LEU A 179 -2.17 -0.69 -15.78
N ALA A 180 -3.02 0.34 -15.66
CA ALA A 180 -2.76 1.65 -16.29
C ALA A 180 -1.44 2.26 -15.82
N LEU A 181 -1.16 2.23 -14.49
CA LEU A 181 0.12 2.72 -13.95
C LEU A 181 1.32 1.88 -14.41
N VAL A 182 1.18 0.57 -14.54
CA VAL A 182 2.27 -0.27 -15.09
C VAL A 182 2.55 0.10 -16.54
N VAL A 183 1.51 0.25 -17.36
CA VAL A 183 1.66 0.65 -18.76
C VAL A 183 2.27 2.04 -18.87
N GLU A 184 1.82 3.01 -18.07
CA GLU A 184 2.38 4.36 -18.00
C GLU A 184 3.88 4.32 -17.63
N GLY A 185 4.24 3.54 -16.61
CA GLY A 185 5.64 3.37 -16.21
C GLY A 185 6.49 2.79 -17.34
N LEU A 186 6.04 1.73 -18.00
CA LEU A 186 6.77 1.06 -19.07
C LEU A 186 6.86 1.90 -20.36
N ALA A 187 5.85 2.70 -20.66
CA ALA A 187 5.86 3.61 -21.81
C ALA A 187 6.90 4.75 -21.68
N GLY A 188 7.39 4.99 -20.45
CA GLY A 188 8.42 5.99 -20.18
C GLY A 188 7.97 7.43 -20.49
N ALA A 189 6.68 7.64 -20.61
CA ALA A 189 6.11 8.83 -21.19
C ALA A 189 5.90 9.92 -20.13
N SER A 190 6.87 10.83 -20.00
CA SER A 190 6.65 12.11 -19.31
C SER A 190 5.46 12.91 -19.91
N GLU A 191 5.10 12.65 -21.15
CA GLU A 191 4.00 13.28 -21.86
C GLU A 191 2.62 12.83 -21.36
N ILE A 192 2.49 11.64 -20.78
CA ILE A 192 1.25 11.11 -20.21
C ILE A 192 1.22 11.12 -18.67
N ALA A 193 2.14 11.85 -18.05
CA ALA A 193 2.22 11.95 -16.59
C ALA A 193 0.91 12.47 -15.93
N TRP A 194 0.06 13.18 -16.70
CA TRP A 194 -1.28 13.57 -16.27
C TRP A 194 -2.24 12.39 -16.07
N LEU A 195 -1.92 11.20 -16.60
CA LEU A 195 -2.73 10.00 -16.36
C LEU A 195 -2.65 9.54 -14.91
N PHE A 196 -1.55 9.80 -14.19
CA PHE A 196 -1.39 9.40 -12.80
C PHE A 196 -2.55 9.90 -11.91
N PRO A 197 -2.87 11.20 -11.81
CA PRO A 197 -4.01 11.65 -11.02
C PRO A 197 -5.35 11.19 -11.59
N VAL A 198 -5.48 11.08 -12.92
CA VAL A 198 -6.69 10.56 -13.57
C VAL A 198 -6.92 9.08 -13.25
N THR A 199 -5.86 8.31 -13.07
CA THR A 199 -5.94 6.90 -12.67
C THR A 199 -6.26 6.75 -11.18
N LEU A 200 -5.67 7.57 -10.32
CA LEU A 200 -5.86 7.47 -8.87
C LEU A 200 -7.22 7.96 -8.39
N ALA A 201 -7.78 9.01 -8.99
CA ALA A 201 -9.05 9.57 -8.57
C ALA A 201 -10.22 8.56 -8.63
N PRO A 202 -10.42 7.78 -9.71
CA PRO A 202 -11.43 6.73 -9.74
C PRO A 202 -11.23 5.63 -8.69
N ILE A 203 -9.98 5.27 -8.37
CA ILE A 203 -9.67 4.23 -7.37
C ILE A 203 -10.28 4.60 -6.00
N VAL A 204 -10.29 5.88 -5.67
CA VAL A 204 -10.86 6.37 -4.42
C VAL A 204 -12.36 6.66 -4.56
N LEU A 205 -12.74 7.43 -5.59
CA LEU A 205 -14.09 7.98 -5.70
C LEU A 205 -15.14 6.94 -6.10
N VAL A 206 -14.81 6.06 -7.05
CA VAL A 206 -15.80 5.09 -7.59
C VAL A 206 -16.32 4.14 -6.51
N PRO A 207 -15.49 3.50 -5.66
CA PRO A 207 -16.00 2.62 -4.62
C PRO A 207 -16.81 3.37 -3.55
N ILE A 208 -16.42 4.59 -3.19
CA ILE A 208 -17.13 5.40 -2.20
C ILE A 208 -18.52 5.75 -2.71
N LEU A 209 -18.62 6.34 -3.91
CA LEU A 209 -19.90 6.72 -4.52
C LEU A 209 -20.80 5.50 -4.75
N TRP A 210 -20.21 4.40 -5.25
CA TRP A 210 -20.92 3.16 -5.47
C TRP A 210 -21.51 2.58 -4.18
N SER A 211 -20.79 2.65 -3.07
CA SER A 211 -21.29 2.16 -1.78
C SER A 211 -22.55 2.90 -1.33
N TYR A 212 -22.62 4.22 -1.56
CA TYR A 212 -23.82 5.02 -1.30
C TYR A 212 -24.99 4.63 -2.20
N VAL A 213 -24.76 4.55 -3.50
CA VAL A 213 -25.80 4.17 -4.49
C VAL A 213 -26.38 2.79 -4.19
N LEU A 214 -25.51 1.81 -3.88
CA LEU A 214 -25.96 0.46 -3.51
C LEU A 214 -26.80 0.48 -2.24
N TYR A 215 -26.34 1.17 -1.22
CA TYR A 215 -27.05 1.25 0.05
C TYR A 215 -28.46 1.83 -0.14
N ARG A 216 -28.59 2.91 -0.91
CA ARG A 216 -29.90 3.50 -1.24
C ARG A 216 -30.84 2.54 -1.98
N ARG A 217 -30.30 1.69 -2.87
CA ARG A 217 -31.08 0.69 -3.61
C ARG A 217 -31.53 -0.51 -2.77
N ILE A 218 -30.74 -0.87 -1.77
CA ILE A 218 -31.02 -2.05 -0.91
C ILE A 218 -31.89 -1.64 0.29
N ALA A 219 -31.82 -0.39 0.73
CA ALA A 219 -32.61 0.13 1.84
C ALA A 219 -34.04 0.57 1.45
N GLN A 220 -34.37 0.50 0.15
CA GLN A 220 -35.72 0.66 -0.40
C GLN A 220 -36.37 -0.71 -0.58
#